data_97d3cc5b0f28b022f91e3b6b47caa541
#
_entry.id   97d3cc5b0f28b022f91e3b6b47caa541
#
_cell.length_a   1.000
_cell.length_b   1.000
_cell.length_c   1.000
_cell.angle_alpha   90.00
_cell.angle_beta   90.00
_cell.angle_gamma   90.00
#
_symmetry.space_group_name_H-M   'P 1'
#
loop_
_entity.id
_entity.type
_entity.pdbx_description
1 polymer ?
#
loop_
_entity_poly.entity_id
_entity_poly.type
_entity_poly.pdbx_seq_one_letter_code
_entity_poly.pdbx_strand_id
1 'polypeptide(L)'
;ARVNSAGASFTLLGTKATMLKSTKPVIAVCAVRTGCGKSQTSRKIVELLMEQGLKVVAVRHPMPYGDLIKQKVQRFASIEDLHRHNCSIEEMEEDEPHVIRGNVIYAGVDYEAILRAAEEDPKGCDVVLWDGGNNDFPFYTPDLLVTVVDPHRPGHELSYYPGEITLRQ
;
A
#
# COMPACT_ATOMS: atom_id res chain seq x y z
N ALA A 1 9.69 -17.54 -21.44
CA ALA A 1 10.42 -18.61 -22.15
C ALA A 1 10.36 -19.95 -21.39
N ARG A 2 10.86 -20.04 -20.12
CA ARG A 2 10.91 -21.32 -19.36
C ARG A 2 9.53 -21.96 -19.14
N VAL A 3 8.50 -21.17 -18.85
CA VAL A 3 7.13 -21.68 -18.66
C VAL A 3 6.59 -22.30 -19.95
N ASN A 4 6.73 -21.61 -21.07
CA ASN A 4 6.25 -22.10 -22.36
C ASN A 4 7.05 -23.32 -22.86
N SER A 5 8.36 -23.38 -22.59
CA SER A 5 9.17 -24.55 -22.92
C SER A 5 8.79 -25.80 -22.13
N ALA A 6 8.15 -25.62 -20.96
CA ALA A 6 7.58 -26.71 -20.17
C ALA A 6 6.13 -27.06 -20.58
N GLY A 7 5.60 -26.47 -21.66
CA GLY A 7 4.23 -26.72 -22.15
C GLY A 7 3.13 -26.01 -21.34
N ALA A 8 3.49 -25.12 -20.42
CA ALA A 8 2.53 -24.36 -19.63
C ALA A 8 2.29 -22.97 -20.20
N SER A 9 1.11 -22.39 -19.90
CA SER A 9 0.78 -21.00 -20.25
C SER A 9 1.28 -20.06 -19.16
N PHE A 10 1.60 -18.83 -19.56
CA PHE A 10 1.94 -17.73 -18.66
C PHE A 10 1.03 -16.54 -18.95
N THR A 11 0.36 -16.06 -17.91
CA THR A 11 -0.56 -14.94 -18.03
C THR A 11 -0.24 -13.90 -16.94
N LEU A 12 -0.10 -12.63 -17.33
CA LEU A 12 -0.10 -11.49 -16.42
C LEU A 12 -1.52 -10.92 -16.36
N LEU A 13 -2.05 -10.77 -15.16
CA LEU A 13 -3.34 -10.13 -14.95
C LEU A 13 -3.21 -8.62 -15.12
N GLY A 14 -4.14 -8.04 -15.87
CA GLY A 14 -4.22 -6.59 -16.00
C GLY A 14 -4.79 -5.94 -14.73
N THR A 15 -4.38 -4.73 -14.44
CA THR A 15 -4.79 -3.97 -13.24
C THR A 15 -6.29 -3.83 -13.10
N LYS A 16 -7.01 -3.57 -14.20
CA LYS A 16 -8.48 -3.47 -14.19
C LYS A 16 -9.21 -4.74 -13.74
N ALA A 17 -8.56 -5.90 -13.86
CA ALA A 17 -9.15 -7.18 -13.46
C ALA A 17 -8.94 -7.50 -11.98
N THR A 18 -8.05 -6.79 -11.31
CA THR A 18 -7.62 -7.09 -9.93
C THR A 18 -7.92 -5.99 -8.91
N MET A 19 -8.22 -4.77 -9.37
CA MET A 19 -8.48 -3.64 -8.47
C MET A 19 -9.91 -3.66 -7.91
N LEU A 20 -10.01 -3.44 -6.60
CA LEU A 20 -11.28 -3.27 -5.88
C LEU A 20 -11.70 -1.79 -5.90
N LYS A 21 -12.99 -1.54 -5.96
CA LYS A 21 -13.54 -0.19 -5.79
C LYS A 21 -13.85 0.10 -4.33
N SER A 22 -13.40 1.26 -3.88
CA SER A 22 -13.75 1.85 -2.59
C SER A 22 -15.02 2.70 -2.69
N THR A 23 -15.71 2.83 -1.56
CA THR A 23 -16.78 3.82 -1.35
C THR A 23 -16.23 5.19 -0.93
N LYS A 24 -14.94 5.24 -0.59
CA LYS A 24 -14.20 6.46 -0.22
C LYS A 24 -13.21 6.82 -1.32
N PRO A 25 -12.84 8.09 -1.47
CA PRO A 25 -11.72 8.48 -2.33
C PRO A 25 -10.45 7.70 -1.98
N VAL A 26 -9.73 7.26 -3.01
CA VAL A 26 -8.48 6.50 -2.87
C VAL A 26 -7.32 7.28 -3.47
N ILE A 27 -6.30 7.52 -2.67
CA ILE A 27 -5.00 8.00 -3.15
C ILE A 27 -4.02 6.82 -3.07
N ALA A 28 -3.41 6.46 -4.19
CA ALA A 28 -2.39 5.42 -4.22
C ALA A 28 -1.01 6.05 -4.44
N VAL A 29 -0.04 5.64 -3.63
CA VAL A 29 1.36 6.02 -3.78
C VAL A 29 2.17 4.78 -4.10
N CYS A 30 2.76 4.78 -5.27
CA CYS A 30 3.61 3.70 -5.77
C CYS A 30 5.00 4.24 -6.08
N ALA A 31 5.97 3.37 -6.29
CA ALA A 31 7.30 3.76 -6.71
C ALA A 31 7.79 2.83 -7.82
N VAL A 32 8.61 3.35 -8.71
CA VAL A 32 9.21 2.56 -9.80
C VAL A 32 10.25 1.56 -9.29
N ARG A 33 10.74 1.76 -8.05
CA ARG A 33 11.68 0.85 -7.37
C ARG A 33 11.82 1.21 -5.89
N THR A 34 12.47 0.34 -5.12
CA THR A 34 12.89 0.60 -3.74
C THR A 34 13.84 1.80 -3.67
N GLY A 35 13.69 2.65 -2.66
CA GLY A 35 14.58 3.77 -2.38
C GLY A 35 14.27 5.05 -3.16
N CYS A 36 13.12 5.14 -3.85
CA CYS A 36 12.68 6.37 -4.53
C CYS A 36 12.07 7.42 -3.59
N GLY A 37 11.79 7.09 -2.33
CA GLY A 37 11.16 8.01 -1.38
C GLY A 37 9.65 7.86 -1.24
N LYS A 38 9.10 6.70 -1.60
CA LYS A 38 7.66 6.40 -1.51
C LYS A 38 7.11 6.64 -0.10
N SER A 39 7.72 6.05 0.92
CA SER A 39 7.22 6.14 2.30
C SER A 39 7.21 7.57 2.83
N GLN A 40 8.21 8.40 2.50
CA GLN A 40 8.21 9.82 2.84
C GLN A 40 7.09 10.57 2.13
N THR A 41 6.85 10.25 0.85
CA THR A 41 5.77 10.86 0.05
C THR A 41 4.40 10.49 0.63
N SER A 42 4.17 9.23 0.94
CA SER A 42 2.93 8.75 1.57
C SER A 42 2.66 9.46 2.89
N ARG A 43 3.66 9.52 3.77
CA ARG A 43 3.56 10.19 5.07
C ARG A 43 3.27 11.67 4.94
N LYS A 44 3.88 12.35 3.96
CA LYS A 44 3.61 13.77 3.71
C LYS A 44 2.21 14.02 3.18
N ILE A 45 1.70 13.16 2.31
CA ILE A 45 0.32 13.24 1.82
C ILE A 45 -0.66 13.07 2.99
N VAL A 46 -0.44 12.06 3.85
CA VAL A 46 -1.27 11.87 5.05
C VAL A 46 -1.27 13.11 5.93
N GLU A 47 -0.09 13.67 6.23
CA GLU A 47 0.06 14.88 7.04
C GLU A 47 -0.75 16.05 6.46
N LEU A 48 -0.59 16.33 5.15
CA LEU A 48 -1.31 17.42 4.47
C LEU A 48 -2.83 17.25 4.50
N LEU A 49 -3.33 16.03 4.36
CA LEU A 49 -4.76 15.75 4.42
C LEU A 49 -5.29 15.91 5.86
N MET A 50 -4.53 15.44 6.86
CA MET A 50 -4.89 15.59 8.26
C MET A 50 -4.87 17.06 8.72
N GLU A 51 -3.94 17.89 8.21
CA GLU A 51 -3.92 19.33 8.44
C GLU A 51 -5.17 20.03 7.91
N GLN A 52 -5.82 19.46 6.87
CA GLN A 52 -7.10 19.92 6.34
C GLN A 52 -8.31 19.35 7.12
N GLY A 53 -8.09 18.62 8.19
CA GLY A 53 -9.12 18.03 9.04
C GLY A 53 -9.71 16.73 8.49
N LEU A 54 -9.11 16.13 7.46
CA LEU A 54 -9.57 14.86 6.89
C LEU A 54 -9.05 13.67 7.70
N LYS A 55 -9.88 12.67 7.85
CA LYS A 55 -9.54 11.38 8.48
C LYS A 55 -9.01 10.44 7.41
N VAL A 56 -7.71 10.19 7.47
CA VAL A 56 -7.02 9.32 6.50
C VAL A 56 -6.80 7.95 7.14
N VAL A 57 -7.13 6.90 6.41
CA VAL A 57 -6.77 5.53 6.76
C VAL A 57 -5.77 5.02 5.73
N ALA A 58 -4.55 4.72 6.19
CA ALA A 58 -3.54 4.14 5.34
C ALA A 58 -3.71 2.62 5.25
N VAL A 59 -3.42 2.05 4.10
CA VAL A 59 -3.43 0.59 3.88
C VAL A 59 -2.12 0.19 3.21
N ARG A 60 -1.52 -0.88 3.73
CA ARG A 60 -0.28 -1.46 3.21
C ARG A 60 -0.43 -2.95 2.92
N HIS A 61 0.44 -3.47 2.06
CA HIS A 61 0.61 -4.91 1.93
C HIS A 61 1.29 -5.47 3.19
N PRO A 62 1.00 -6.71 3.60
CA PRO A 62 1.62 -7.31 4.77
C PRO A 62 3.06 -7.72 4.48
N MET A 63 3.87 -7.81 5.52
CA MET A 63 5.11 -8.57 5.49
C MET A 63 4.78 -10.05 5.83
N PRO A 64 5.05 -11.03 4.95
CA PRO A 64 4.55 -12.39 5.10
C PRO A 64 5.44 -13.25 6.02
N TYR A 65 5.84 -12.71 7.17
CA TYR A 65 6.74 -13.40 8.11
C TYR A 65 6.03 -14.13 9.24
N GLY A 66 4.71 -13.96 9.37
CA GLY A 66 3.93 -14.50 10.46
C GLY A 66 2.88 -15.52 10.04
N ASP A 67 1.90 -15.74 10.92
CA ASP A 67 0.72 -16.56 10.67
C ASP A 67 -0.27 -15.76 9.80
N LEU A 68 -0.32 -16.06 8.51
CA LEU A 68 -1.15 -15.35 7.54
C LEU A 68 -2.66 -15.42 7.85
N ILE A 69 -3.11 -16.46 8.58
CA ILE A 69 -4.51 -16.56 9.01
C ILE A 69 -4.81 -15.48 10.05
N LYS A 70 -3.89 -15.27 11.00
CA LYS A 70 -4.01 -14.21 12.01
C LYS A 70 -3.77 -12.82 11.43
N GLN A 71 -2.99 -12.74 10.34
CA GLN A 71 -2.70 -11.51 9.61
C GLN A 71 -3.75 -11.21 8.52
N LYS A 72 -4.94 -11.79 8.59
CA LYS A 72 -5.99 -11.54 7.59
C LYS A 72 -6.34 -10.06 7.47
N VAL A 73 -6.62 -9.40 8.60
CA VAL A 73 -6.86 -7.96 8.74
C VAL A 73 -6.24 -7.52 10.05
N GLN A 74 -5.28 -6.63 9.98
CA GLN A 74 -4.64 -6.03 11.14
C GLN A 74 -4.88 -4.51 11.11
N ARG A 75 -5.23 -3.95 12.26
CA ARG A 75 -5.47 -2.52 12.46
C ARG A 75 -4.48 -1.99 13.47
N PHE A 76 -3.81 -0.92 13.14
CA PHE A 76 -2.86 -0.25 14.00
C PHE A 76 -3.27 1.21 14.18
N ALA A 77 -3.64 1.58 15.39
CA ALA A 77 -4.04 2.93 15.78
C ALA A 77 -3.30 3.43 17.03
N SER A 78 -2.45 2.56 17.60
CA SER A 78 -1.59 2.81 18.74
C SER A 78 -0.32 1.95 18.66
N ILE A 79 0.71 2.33 19.40
CA ILE A 79 1.95 1.53 19.51
C ILE A 79 1.65 0.16 20.15
N GLU A 80 0.70 0.09 21.07
CA GLU A 80 0.26 -1.15 21.70
C GLU A 80 -0.32 -2.13 20.68
N ASP A 81 -0.97 -1.63 19.61
CA ASP A 81 -1.47 -2.50 18.54
C ASP A 81 -0.33 -3.16 17.78
N LEU A 82 0.75 -2.44 17.48
CA LEU A 82 1.94 -2.98 16.84
C LEU A 82 2.56 -4.10 17.68
N HIS A 83 2.70 -3.89 18.99
CA HIS A 83 3.19 -4.91 19.92
C HIS A 83 2.25 -6.12 20.02
N ARG A 84 0.93 -5.88 20.08
CA ARG A 84 -0.09 -6.95 20.16
C ARG A 84 -0.04 -7.88 18.94
N HIS A 85 0.24 -7.32 17.78
CA HIS A 85 0.36 -8.09 16.54
C HIS A 85 1.75 -8.69 16.31
N ASN A 86 2.70 -8.49 17.24
CA ASN A 86 4.09 -8.95 17.14
C ASN A 86 4.75 -8.51 15.83
N CYS A 87 4.57 -7.25 15.46
CA CYS A 87 5.16 -6.69 14.26
C CYS A 87 6.68 -6.85 14.26
N SER A 88 7.23 -7.22 13.12
CA SER A 88 8.68 -7.27 12.90
C SER A 88 9.29 -5.85 12.97
N ILE A 89 10.62 -5.77 13.03
CA ILE A 89 11.33 -4.48 13.01
C ILE A 89 11.00 -3.70 11.73
N GLU A 90 10.91 -4.39 10.59
CA GLU A 90 10.59 -3.80 9.31
C GLU A 90 9.14 -3.28 9.26
N GLU A 91 8.19 -4.02 9.84
CA GLU A 91 6.81 -3.56 9.99
C GLU A 91 6.73 -2.34 10.90
N MET A 92 7.44 -2.37 12.04
CA MET A 92 7.53 -1.23 12.96
C MET A 92 8.09 0.02 12.28
N GLU A 93 9.17 -0.10 11.51
CA GLU A 93 9.80 1.02 10.79
C GLU A 93 8.83 1.73 9.85
N GLU A 94 7.94 0.97 9.24
CA GLU A 94 6.99 1.50 8.27
C GLU A 94 5.68 1.99 8.92
N ASP A 95 5.17 1.29 9.92
CA ASP A 95 3.83 1.53 10.48
C ASP A 95 3.85 2.51 11.67
N GLU A 96 4.88 2.45 12.52
CA GLU A 96 5.03 3.33 13.68
C GLU A 96 4.96 4.83 13.35
N PRO A 97 5.60 5.33 12.27
CA PRO A 97 5.51 6.74 11.91
C PRO A 97 4.09 7.24 11.60
N HIS A 98 3.21 6.37 11.11
CA HIS A 98 1.79 6.70 10.91
C HIS A 98 1.08 6.80 12.24
N VAL A 99 1.26 5.80 13.09
CA VAL A 99 0.59 5.68 14.40
C VAL A 99 0.99 6.82 15.35
N ILE A 100 2.27 7.17 15.41
CA ILE A 100 2.78 8.29 16.24
C ILE A 100 2.13 9.62 15.83
N ARG A 101 1.85 9.80 14.55
CA ARG A 101 1.15 10.99 14.04
C ARG A 101 -0.36 10.96 14.22
N GLY A 102 -0.90 9.91 14.87
CA GLY A 102 -2.33 9.74 15.11
C GLY A 102 -3.11 9.16 13.92
N ASN A 103 -2.42 8.79 12.84
CA ASN A 103 -3.04 8.13 11.71
C ASN A 103 -3.33 6.66 12.00
N VAL A 104 -4.38 6.11 11.39
CA VAL A 104 -4.70 4.69 11.41
C VAL A 104 -4.11 4.02 10.18
N ILE A 105 -3.52 2.85 10.38
CA ILE A 105 -3.00 2.04 9.29
C ILE A 105 -3.54 0.61 9.38
N TYR A 106 -3.87 0.05 8.24
CA TYR A 106 -4.25 -1.35 8.08
C TYR A 106 -3.22 -2.10 7.25
N ALA A 107 -2.97 -3.33 7.64
CA ALA A 107 -2.20 -4.28 6.85
C ALA A 107 -2.84 -5.67 6.92
N GLY A 108 -2.49 -6.55 6.02
CA GLY A 108 -2.95 -7.93 6.05
C GLY A 108 -3.08 -8.54 4.65
N VAL A 109 -3.58 -9.78 4.59
CA VAL A 109 -3.58 -10.57 3.37
C VAL A 109 -4.92 -10.57 2.63
N ASP A 110 -6.00 -10.14 3.26
CA ASP A 110 -7.33 -10.06 2.63
C ASP A 110 -7.65 -8.59 2.30
N TYR A 111 -7.27 -8.16 1.11
CA TYR A 111 -7.39 -6.75 0.69
C TYR A 111 -8.83 -6.25 0.60
N GLU A 112 -9.80 -7.12 0.32
CA GLU A 112 -11.20 -6.72 0.34
C GLU A 112 -11.69 -6.49 1.76
N ALA A 113 -11.43 -7.43 2.66
CA ALA A 113 -11.79 -7.28 4.06
C ALA A 113 -11.11 -6.07 4.71
N ILE A 114 -9.84 -5.81 4.36
CA ILE A 114 -9.10 -4.62 4.81
C ILE A 114 -9.78 -3.35 4.32
N LEU A 115 -10.13 -3.29 3.02
CA LEU A 115 -10.78 -2.11 2.46
C LEU A 115 -12.09 -1.78 3.17
N ARG A 116 -12.95 -2.79 3.38
CA ARG A 116 -14.23 -2.59 4.08
C ARG A 116 -14.03 -2.16 5.52
N ALA A 117 -13.05 -2.76 6.23
CA ALA A 117 -12.72 -2.36 7.59
C ALA A 117 -12.15 -0.93 7.66
N ALA A 118 -11.35 -0.52 6.69
CA ALA A 118 -10.80 0.83 6.60
C ALA A 118 -11.88 1.88 6.31
N GLU A 119 -12.81 1.58 5.42
CA GLU A 119 -13.95 2.46 5.08
C GLU A 119 -14.85 2.73 6.31
N GLU A 120 -14.96 1.75 7.20
CA GLU A 120 -15.80 1.77 8.41
C GLU A 120 -14.97 1.96 9.70
N ASP A 121 -13.74 2.47 9.59
CA ASP A 121 -12.87 2.64 10.77
C ASP A 121 -13.56 3.43 11.89
N PRO A 122 -13.49 2.98 13.16
CA PRO A 122 -14.11 3.65 14.30
C PRO A 122 -13.68 5.11 14.50
N LYS A 123 -12.47 5.48 14.08
CA LYS A 123 -12.02 6.88 14.08
C LYS A 123 -12.55 7.68 12.89
N GLY A 124 -13.21 7.00 11.93
CA GLY A 124 -13.72 7.54 10.67
C GLY A 124 -12.68 7.49 9.54
N CYS A 125 -13.19 7.47 8.32
CA CYS A 125 -12.39 7.44 7.09
C CYS A 125 -13.01 8.38 6.06
N ASP A 126 -12.29 9.44 5.70
CA ASP A 126 -12.66 10.33 4.60
C ASP A 126 -11.90 9.98 3.33
N VAL A 127 -10.65 9.49 3.48
CA VAL A 127 -9.75 9.10 2.38
C VAL A 127 -9.02 7.82 2.75
N VAL A 128 -8.98 6.87 1.83
CA VAL A 128 -8.09 5.71 1.90
C VAL A 128 -6.79 6.01 1.16
N LEU A 129 -5.67 5.86 1.84
CA LEU A 129 -4.36 5.99 1.22
C LEU A 129 -3.74 4.60 1.06
N TRP A 130 -3.57 4.16 -0.19
CA TRP A 130 -2.79 2.98 -0.50
C TRP A 130 -1.30 3.32 -0.49
N ASP A 131 -0.58 2.84 0.52
CA ASP A 131 0.87 2.91 0.59
C ASP A 131 1.45 1.61 0.02
N GLY A 132 1.61 1.57 -1.30
CA GLY A 132 1.98 0.40 -2.05
C GLY A 132 3.41 -0.07 -1.83
N GLY A 133 3.68 -1.28 -2.29
CA GLY A 133 5.04 -1.81 -2.39
C GLY A 133 5.81 -1.26 -3.59
N ASN A 134 6.95 -1.88 -3.87
CA ASN A 134 7.78 -1.54 -5.01
C ASN A 134 7.55 -2.47 -6.21
N ASN A 135 6.81 -3.58 -5.98
CA ASN A 135 6.66 -4.70 -6.90
C ASN A 135 5.19 -5.02 -7.19
N ASP A 136 4.29 -4.14 -6.81
CA ASP A 136 2.85 -4.33 -6.93
C ASP A 136 2.16 -3.08 -7.51
N PHE A 137 0.99 -3.31 -8.09
CA PHE A 137 0.03 -2.27 -8.43
C PHE A 137 -0.84 -1.95 -7.22
N PRO A 138 -1.54 -0.81 -7.22
CA PRO A 138 -2.61 -0.61 -6.26
C PRO A 138 -3.63 -1.73 -6.36
N PHE A 139 -4.05 -2.29 -5.22
CA PHE A 139 -5.16 -3.24 -5.18
C PHE A 139 -6.53 -2.56 -5.14
N TYR A 140 -6.53 -1.26 -4.90
CA TYR A 140 -7.73 -0.42 -4.94
C TYR A 140 -7.68 0.51 -6.14
N THR A 141 -8.80 0.70 -6.81
CA THR A 141 -8.91 1.64 -7.93
C THR A 141 -8.65 3.05 -7.40
N PRO A 142 -7.56 3.72 -7.77
CA PRO A 142 -7.25 5.04 -7.25
C PRO A 142 -8.03 6.13 -7.98
N ASP A 143 -8.44 7.16 -7.23
CA ASP A 143 -8.89 8.44 -7.80
C ASP A 143 -7.69 9.32 -8.13
N LEU A 144 -6.58 9.14 -7.38
CA LEU A 144 -5.29 9.78 -7.66
C LEU A 144 -4.17 8.76 -7.48
N LEU A 145 -3.40 8.53 -8.54
CA LEU A 145 -2.18 7.72 -8.50
C LEU A 145 -0.94 8.64 -8.50
N VAL A 146 -0.11 8.50 -7.49
CA VAL A 146 1.19 9.17 -7.36
C VAL A 146 2.29 8.13 -7.59
N THR A 147 3.06 8.30 -8.66
CA THR A 147 4.20 7.42 -8.96
C THR A 147 5.50 8.15 -8.68
N VAL A 148 6.26 7.65 -7.70
CA VAL A 148 7.53 8.24 -7.28
C VAL A 148 8.67 7.66 -8.11
N VAL A 149 9.49 8.55 -8.68
CA VAL A 149 10.68 8.21 -9.47
C VAL A 149 11.93 8.79 -8.82
N ASP A 150 13.09 8.23 -9.15
CA ASP A 150 14.40 8.69 -8.66
C ASP A 150 15.17 9.39 -9.78
N PRO A 151 15.32 10.73 -9.74
CA PRO A 151 16.01 11.47 -10.77
C PRO A 151 17.52 11.16 -10.85
N HIS A 152 18.12 10.60 -9.80
CA HIS A 152 19.52 10.20 -9.79
C HIS A 152 19.78 8.85 -10.48
N ARG A 153 18.70 8.14 -10.88
CA ARG A 153 18.77 6.82 -11.50
C ARG A 153 17.86 6.73 -12.73
N PRO A 154 18.09 7.60 -13.75
CA PRO A 154 17.27 7.58 -14.96
C PRO A 154 17.39 6.22 -15.67
N GLY A 155 16.26 5.73 -16.20
CA GLY A 155 16.16 4.41 -16.83
C GLY A 155 15.77 3.28 -15.86
N HIS A 156 15.85 3.50 -14.55
CA HIS A 156 15.44 2.48 -13.60
C HIS A 156 13.91 2.25 -13.61
N GLU A 157 13.14 3.23 -14.00
CA GLU A 157 11.70 3.13 -14.22
C GLU A 157 11.32 2.10 -15.28
N LEU A 158 12.24 1.79 -16.20
CA LEU A 158 12.08 0.77 -17.26
C LEU A 158 12.74 -0.56 -16.90
N SER A 159 13.59 -0.58 -15.87
CA SER A 159 14.40 -1.75 -15.50
C SER A 159 13.80 -2.61 -14.40
N TYR A 160 12.81 -2.09 -13.68
CA TYR A 160 12.13 -2.78 -12.57
C TYR A 160 10.65 -2.95 -12.88
N TYR A 161 10.13 -4.16 -12.64
CA TYR A 161 8.70 -4.42 -12.76
C TYR A 161 8.01 -4.09 -11.41
N PRO A 162 6.88 -3.40 -11.41
CA PRO A 162 6.05 -2.91 -12.52
C PRO A 162 6.29 -1.43 -12.90
N GLY A 163 7.48 -0.86 -12.65
CA GLY A 163 7.79 0.56 -12.78
C GLY A 163 7.23 1.23 -14.04
N GLU A 164 7.49 0.68 -15.22
CA GLU A 164 6.94 1.23 -16.48
C GLU A 164 5.42 1.24 -16.51
N ILE A 165 4.77 0.19 -15.98
CA ILE A 165 3.31 0.10 -15.99
C ILE A 165 2.72 1.11 -15.02
N THR A 166 3.34 1.30 -13.86
CA THR A 166 2.91 2.30 -12.86
C THR A 166 3.00 3.73 -13.41
N LEU A 167 3.96 4.00 -14.29
CA LEU A 167 4.08 5.29 -14.98
C LEU A 167 3.03 5.52 -16.07
N ARG A 168 2.44 4.46 -16.61
CA ARG A 168 1.49 4.50 -17.73
C ARG A 168 0.02 4.42 -17.30
N GLN A 169 -0.25 4.24 -16.03
CA GLN A 169 -1.61 4.26 -15.46
C GLN A 169 -2.05 5.68 -15.17
#